data_452627629a8ef49d557ae7e3f69e339a
#
_entry.id   452627629a8ef49d557ae7e3f69e339a
#
_cell.length_a   1.000
_cell.length_b   1.000
_cell.length_c   1.000
_cell.angle_alpha   90.00
_cell.angle_beta   90.00
_cell.angle_gamma   90.00
#
_symmetry.space_group_name_H-M   'P 1'
#
loop_
_entity.id
_entity.type
_entity.pdbx_description
1 polymer ?
#
loop_
_entity_poly.entity_id
_entity_poly.type
_entity_poly.pdbx_seq_one_letter_code
_entity_poly.pdbx_strand_id
1 'polypeptide(L)'
;MGDRSSAFYIEPVRYIEVRHSDDGNDRNRMKNHERTAMMADKQAIIAQYAEKYGLTDEMIKHAERWTETTVDLAGLSEARLQGILDMRFGAIAVDIPRSELWHTPDTIDVIEDIPYLPDGGYDTEAGQCRGHLLDLYLPHDAVLRCGHTLPVYIDIHGGGFTYGYKELNRNFNVHLAETGFAVFSLNYRPAPQTDLKGQLADVQAALRWIKAHLTDYPVNPNAVFLTGDSAGGALTMLTLAIENNAEAAAAFGIDEPSGIGFAGAAPVCGAYSSASLETMGSELTVGYDPNRRTGLEQMLGVEFFDGIEAADPKFLTAEGLAFNVDLPPLFIVTCGDDFLEADNLALAAALARKGADFELFDPKPRRHETLGHVFVIGMPWLEESVECFERLRRFSYERC
;
A
#
# COMPACT_ATOMS: atom_id res chain seq x y z
N MET A 1 73.45 26.66 -10.94
CA MET A 1 73.11 27.87 -11.70
C MET A 1 71.67 27.70 -12.12
N GLY A 2 70.71 28.40 -11.66
CA GLY A 2 70.51 29.56 -10.81
C GLY A 2 69.07 29.51 -10.28
N ASP A 3 69.06 29.79 -9.09
CA ASP A 3 67.95 30.09 -8.20
C ASP A 3 67.07 31.23 -8.72
N ARG A 4 65.74 31.14 -8.53
CA ARG A 4 64.88 32.28 -8.24
C ARG A 4 63.52 31.80 -7.65
N SER A 5 63.48 31.82 -6.33
CA SER A 5 62.28 31.96 -5.48
C SER A 5 61.62 33.31 -5.78
N SER A 6 60.30 33.29 -5.95
CA SER A 6 59.43 34.45 -5.72
C SER A 6 58.20 34.05 -4.87
N ALA A 7 58.31 34.40 -3.60
CA ALA A 7 57.25 34.37 -2.64
C ALA A 7 56.20 35.46 -2.97
N PHE A 8 54.98 35.12 -3.10
CA PHE A 8 53.88 36.10 -3.07
C PHE A 8 53.36 36.20 -1.64
N TYR A 9 53.56 37.37 -1.05
CA TYR A 9 52.94 37.80 0.17
C TYR A 9 51.48 38.14 -0.10
N ILE A 10 50.56 37.51 0.63
CA ILE A 10 49.15 37.91 0.71
C ILE A 10 48.94 38.58 2.07
N GLU A 11 48.54 39.85 2.05
CA GLU A 11 48.17 40.62 3.23
C GLU A 11 46.94 39.99 3.96
N PRO A 12 46.87 40.12 5.30
CA PRO A 12 45.74 39.56 6.06
C PRO A 12 44.50 40.43 5.88
N VAL A 13 43.42 39.78 5.45
CA VAL A 13 42.06 40.35 5.39
C VAL A 13 41.61 40.64 6.81
N ARG A 14 41.27 41.92 7.08
CA ARG A 14 40.65 42.35 8.34
C ARG A 14 39.29 41.71 8.50
N TYR A 15 39.10 40.93 9.54
CA TYR A 15 37.80 40.46 10.02
C TYR A 15 37.01 41.67 10.50
N ILE A 16 35.86 41.93 9.86
CA ILE A 16 34.82 42.81 10.39
C ILE A 16 34.01 41.96 11.36
N GLU A 17 34.07 42.29 12.65
CA GLU A 17 33.14 41.76 13.65
C GLU A 17 31.73 42.21 13.29
N VAL A 18 30.93 41.29 12.74
CA VAL A 18 29.48 41.46 12.64
C VAL A 18 28.91 41.10 14.02
N ARG A 19 28.47 42.12 14.73
CA ARG A 19 27.69 41.92 15.95
C ARG A 19 26.39 41.21 15.59
N HIS A 20 26.31 39.93 15.96
CA HIS A 20 25.05 39.21 15.93
C HIS A 20 24.08 39.84 16.93
N SER A 21 23.07 40.56 16.43
CA SER A 21 21.89 40.95 17.17
C SER A 21 21.11 39.68 17.54
N ASP A 22 20.44 39.76 18.68
CA ASP A 22 19.73 38.72 19.44
C ASP A 22 18.47 38.13 18.72
N ASP A 23 18.48 37.94 17.40
CA ASP A 23 17.38 37.42 16.59
C ASP A 23 17.19 35.88 16.65
N GLY A 24 18.13 35.16 17.22
CA GLY A 24 18.07 33.70 17.32
C GLY A 24 17.03 33.16 18.32
N ASN A 25 16.77 33.95 19.36
CA ASN A 25 15.87 33.53 20.45
C ASN A 25 14.37 33.74 20.08
N ASP A 26 14.08 34.74 19.27
CA ASP A 26 12.70 35.03 18.82
C ASP A 26 12.25 34.05 17.72
N ARG A 27 13.13 33.66 16.80
CA ARG A 27 12.82 32.64 15.78
C ARG A 27 12.57 31.26 16.38
N ASN A 28 13.36 30.88 17.38
CA ASN A 28 13.11 29.63 18.13
C ASN A 28 11.84 29.69 18.98
N ARG A 29 11.51 30.86 19.51
CA ARG A 29 10.29 31.05 20.32
C ARG A 29 9.03 31.04 19.45
N MET A 30 9.07 31.64 18.23
CA MET A 30 7.99 31.54 17.23
C MET A 30 7.82 30.12 16.73
N LYS A 31 8.89 29.42 16.32
CA LYS A 31 8.82 28.02 15.93
C LYS A 31 8.25 27.10 17.03
N ASN A 32 8.59 27.36 18.28
CA ASN A 32 8.04 26.61 19.41
C ASN A 32 6.56 26.95 19.66
N HIS A 33 6.12 28.18 19.45
CA HIS A 33 4.71 28.56 19.57
C HIS A 33 3.86 27.98 18.44
N GLU A 34 4.35 28.03 17.21
CA GLU A 34 3.69 27.41 16.04
C GLU A 34 3.61 25.89 16.20
N ARG A 35 4.69 25.25 16.67
CA ARG A 35 4.71 23.81 16.96
C ARG A 35 3.74 23.42 18.06
N THR A 36 3.62 24.24 19.12
CA THR A 36 2.68 23.98 20.23
C THR A 36 1.22 24.18 19.78
N ALA A 37 0.93 25.20 18.97
CA ALA A 37 -0.39 25.44 18.41
C ALA A 37 -0.80 24.31 17.44
N MET A 38 0.10 23.87 16.58
CA MET A 38 -0.11 22.76 15.65
C MET A 38 -0.34 21.41 16.37
N MET A 39 0.34 21.17 17.49
CA MET A 39 0.11 19.98 18.32
C MET A 39 -1.24 20.06 19.06
N ALA A 40 -1.67 21.23 19.52
CA ALA A 40 -2.97 21.42 20.15
C ALA A 40 -4.12 21.19 19.15
N ASP A 41 -3.97 21.65 17.91
CA ASP A 41 -4.93 21.40 16.82
C ASP A 41 -5.03 19.89 16.50
N LYS A 42 -3.90 19.18 16.42
CA LYS A 42 -3.90 17.73 16.17
C LYS A 42 -4.63 16.95 17.27
N GLN A 43 -4.39 17.29 18.54
CA GLN A 43 -5.08 16.65 19.66
C GLN A 43 -6.58 16.92 19.65
N ALA A 44 -7.00 18.11 19.30
CA ALA A 44 -8.41 18.46 19.16
C ALA A 44 -9.09 17.66 18.04
N ILE A 45 -8.42 17.52 16.89
CA ILE A 45 -8.90 16.68 15.77
C ILE A 45 -9.02 15.21 16.21
N ILE A 46 -8.00 14.65 16.84
CA ILE A 46 -8.03 13.26 17.33
C ILE A 46 -9.20 13.08 18.31
N ALA A 47 -9.37 13.97 19.27
CA ALA A 47 -10.46 13.89 20.25
C ALA A 47 -11.84 13.93 19.58
N GLN A 48 -12.04 14.81 18.60
CA GLN A 48 -13.30 14.94 17.85
C GLN A 48 -13.63 13.63 17.11
N TYR A 49 -12.66 13.05 16.40
CA TYR A 49 -12.88 11.83 15.61
C TYR A 49 -12.95 10.59 16.49
N ALA A 50 -12.23 10.56 17.61
CA ALA A 50 -12.37 9.53 18.63
C ALA A 50 -13.80 9.49 19.17
N GLU A 51 -14.37 10.64 19.53
CA GLU A 51 -15.78 10.73 19.96
C GLU A 51 -16.73 10.28 18.86
N LYS A 52 -16.53 10.73 17.61
CA LYS A 52 -17.38 10.39 16.45
C LYS A 52 -17.44 8.90 16.19
N TYR A 53 -16.32 8.19 16.32
CA TYR A 53 -16.19 6.77 16.00
C TYR A 53 -16.15 5.85 17.23
N GLY A 54 -16.28 6.40 18.44
CA GLY A 54 -16.28 5.63 19.68
C GLY A 54 -14.92 5.00 20.02
N LEU A 55 -13.83 5.67 19.66
CA LEU A 55 -12.47 5.18 19.88
C LEU A 55 -11.92 5.61 21.22
N THR A 56 -11.15 4.73 21.85
CA THR A 56 -10.37 5.05 23.05
C THR A 56 -8.96 5.52 22.68
N ASP A 57 -8.28 6.23 23.59
CA ASP A 57 -6.89 6.62 23.41
C ASP A 57 -5.97 5.41 23.17
N GLU A 58 -6.30 4.25 23.76
CA GLU A 58 -5.56 3.01 23.59
C GLU A 58 -5.72 2.46 22.17
N MET A 59 -6.94 2.49 21.63
CA MET A 59 -7.21 2.09 20.24
C MET A 59 -6.45 2.97 19.25
N ILE A 60 -6.45 4.28 19.45
CA ILE A 60 -5.73 5.22 18.60
C ILE A 60 -4.22 4.96 18.66
N LYS A 61 -3.66 4.85 19.87
CA LYS A 61 -2.25 4.53 20.06
C LYS A 61 -1.86 3.16 19.45
N HIS A 62 -2.76 2.20 19.49
CA HIS A 62 -2.55 0.91 18.79
C HIS A 62 -2.52 1.12 17.28
N ALA A 63 -3.46 1.86 16.73
CA ALA A 63 -3.57 2.13 15.30
C ALA A 63 -2.36 2.90 14.75
N GLU A 64 -1.73 3.78 15.54
CA GLU A 64 -0.51 4.49 15.14
C GLU A 64 0.67 3.58 14.78
N ARG A 65 0.57 2.27 15.05
CA ARG A 65 1.56 1.28 14.63
C ARG A 65 1.39 0.86 13.17
N TRP A 66 0.20 1.01 12.60
CA TRP A 66 -0.14 0.52 11.26
C TRP A 66 -0.81 1.55 10.35
N THR A 67 -1.01 2.77 10.81
CA THR A 67 -1.53 3.86 9.97
C THR A 67 -1.11 5.22 10.48
N GLU A 68 -1.14 6.21 9.58
CA GLU A 68 -1.12 7.60 9.99
C GLU A 68 -2.49 8.03 10.54
N THR A 69 -2.45 8.92 11.51
CA THR A 69 -3.68 9.57 12.02
C THR A 69 -3.81 10.99 11.49
N THR A 70 -2.89 11.88 11.90
CA THR A 70 -3.02 13.32 11.62
C THR A 70 -1.72 14.01 11.17
N VAL A 71 -0.60 13.28 11.05
CA VAL A 71 0.74 13.90 10.91
C VAL A 71 0.93 14.59 9.57
N ASP A 72 0.34 14.08 8.52
CA ASP A 72 0.55 14.44 7.12
C ASP A 72 -0.55 15.33 6.51
N LEU A 73 -1.42 15.93 7.34
CA LEU A 73 -2.66 16.58 6.88
C LEU A 73 -2.51 18.09 6.65
N ALA A 74 -1.31 18.64 6.71
CA ALA A 74 -1.09 20.07 6.55
C ALA A 74 -1.36 20.54 5.11
N GLY A 75 -2.10 21.66 4.97
CA GLY A 75 -2.34 22.30 3.68
C GLY A 75 -3.47 21.71 2.83
N LEU A 76 -4.20 20.73 3.34
CA LEU A 76 -5.35 20.14 2.65
C LEU A 76 -6.56 21.07 2.68
N SER A 77 -7.41 20.95 1.66
CA SER A 77 -8.76 21.54 1.72
C SER A 77 -9.59 20.88 2.81
N GLU A 78 -10.59 21.60 3.33
CA GLU A 78 -11.47 21.08 4.39
C GLU A 78 -12.15 19.75 3.99
N ALA A 79 -12.60 19.64 2.74
CA ALA A 79 -13.25 18.44 2.23
C ALA A 79 -12.30 17.24 2.19
N ARG A 80 -11.05 17.42 1.72
CA ARG A 80 -10.04 16.34 1.72
C ARG A 80 -9.64 15.94 3.14
N LEU A 81 -9.40 16.94 4.00
CA LEU A 81 -9.10 16.71 5.41
C LEU A 81 -10.17 15.84 6.07
N GLN A 82 -11.44 16.22 5.92
CA GLN A 82 -12.57 15.49 6.47
C GLN A 82 -12.65 14.07 5.89
N GLY A 83 -12.52 13.92 4.57
CA GLY A 83 -12.59 12.62 3.91
C GLY A 83 -11.49 11.65 4.37
N ILE A 84 -10.24 12.13 4.49
CA ILE A 84 -9.12 11.32 4.98
C ILE A 84 -9.31 10.93 6.45
N LEU A 85 -9.73 11.86 7.30
CA LEU A 85 -9.98 11.58 8.71
C LEU A 85 -11.13 10.60 8.90
N ASP A 86 -12.21 10.76 8.14
CA ASP A 86 -13.34 9.82 8.17
C ASP A 86 -12.91 8.40 7.73
N MET A 87 -12.10 8.30 6.69
CA MET A 87 -11.56 7.01 6.26
C MET A 87 -10.65 6.40 7.34
N ARG A 88 -9.67 7.14 7.83
CA ARG A 88 -8.68 6.64 8.81
C ARG A 88 -9.35 6.23 10.12
N PHE A 89 -10.12 7.11 10.74
CA PHE A 89 -10.74 6.83 12.04
C PHE A 89 -11.89 5.82 11.93
N GLY A 90 -12.64 5.83 10.82
CA GLY A 90 -13.64 4.82 10.53
C GLY A 90 -13.05 3.43 10.35
N ALA A 91 -11.92 3.32 9.65
CA ALA A 91 -11.20 2.05 9.50
C ALA A 91 -10.62 1.57 10.84
N ILE A 92 -10.01 2.46 11.63
CA ILE A 92 -9.52 2.14 12.99
C ILE A 92 -10.63 1.51 13.85
N ALA A 93 -11.84 2.06 13.79
CA ALA A 93 -12.99 1.54 14.57
C ALA A 93 -13.37 0.10 14.20
N VAL A 94 -13.08 -0.33 12.98
CA VAL A 94 -13.34 -1.69 12.49
C VAL A 94 -12.14 -2.61 12.71
N ASP A 95 -10.94 -2.14 12.42
CA ASP A 95 -9.75 -2.98 12.36
C ASP A 95 -9.16 -3.27 13.74
N ILE A 96 -9.22 -2.31 14.68
CA ILE A 96 -8.72 -2.55 16.04
C ILE A 96 -9.43 -3.72 16.73
N PRO A 97 -10.77 -3.78 16.79
CA PRO A 97 -11.47 -4.94 17.38
C PRO A 97 -11.14 -6.26 16.68
N ARG A 98 -10.96 -6.24 15.36
CA ARG A 98 -10.56 -7.45 14.61
C ARG A 98 -9.16 -7.90 14.99
N SER A 99 -8.24 -6.98 15.17
CA SER A 99 -6.85 -7.28 15.49
C SER A 99 -6.66 -7.95 16.86
N GLU A 100 -7.62 -7.83 17.77
CA GLU A 100 -7.60 -8.56 19.04
C GLU A 100 -7.69 -10.09 18.84
N LEU A 101 -8.18 -10.52 17.69
CA LEU A 101 -8.29 -11.93 17.31
C LEU A 101 -7.06 -12.41 16.50
N TRP A 102 -6.16 -11.52 16.14
CA TRP A 102 -4.98 -11.87 15.35
C TRP A 102 -3.94 -12.59 16.20
N HIS A 103 -3.37 -13.63 15.62
CA HIS A 103 -2.35 -14.42 16.27
C HIS A 103 -1.25 -14.81 15.28
N THR A 104 -0.01 -14.64 15.69
CA THR A 104 1.14 -15.19 14.95
C THR A 104 1.59 -16.45 15.66
N PRO A 105 1.41 -17.63 15.06
CA PRO A 105 1.83 -18.89 15.67
C PRO A 105 3.35 -19.04 15.66
N ASP A 106 3.88 -19.85 16.59
CA ASP A 106 5.31 -20.16 16.67
C ASP A 106 5.87 -20.90 15.43
N THR A 107 4.97 -21.31 14.51
CA THR A 107 5.33 -21.94 13.24
C THR A 107 5.74 -20.94 12.16
N ILE A 108 5.60 -19.65 12.40
CA ILE A 108 5.92 -18.57 11.46
C ILE A 108 6.96 -17.64 12.07
N ASP A 109 8.07 -17.49 11.40
CA ASP A 109 9.08 -16.48 11.70
C ASP A 109 8.71 -15.17 10.96
N VAL A 110 8.81 -14.05 11.65
CA VAL A 110 8.59 -12.72 11.06
C VAL A 110 9.85 -11.89 11.20
N ILE A 111 10.38 -11.43 10.07
CA ILE A 111 11.48 -10.46 10.01
C ILE A 111 10.85 -9.11 9.72
N GLU A 112 10.81 -8.24 10.73
CA GLU A 112 10.10 -6.96 10.66
C GLU A 112 11.02 -5.81 10.26
N ASP A 113 10.42 -4.77 9.69
CA ASP A 113 11.04 -3.46 9.44
C ASP A 113 12.31 -3.51 8.59
N ILE A 114 12.32 -4.31 7.54
CA ILE A 114 13.42 -4.38 6.58
C ILE A 114 13.35 -3.14 5.67
N PRO A 115 14.37 -2.26 5.66
CA PRO A 115 14.36 -1.07 4.81
C PRO A 115 14.67 -1.46 3.35
N TYR A 116 13.77 -1.13 2.42
CA TYR A 116 14.00 -1.35 0.99
C TYR A 116 14.58 -0.11 0.27
N LEU A 117 14.62 1.04 0.94
CA LEU A 117 15.40 2.21 0.55
C LEU A 117 16.37 2.61 1.67
N PRO A 118 17.48 3.30 1.35
CA PRO A 118 18.56 3.58 2.32
C PRO A 118 18.14 4.40 3.54
N ASP A 119 17.11 5.23 3.41
CA ASP A 119 16.57 6.08 4.48
C ASP A 119 15.53 5.36 5.35
N GLY A 120 15.10 4.17 4.92
CA GLY A 120 14.01 3.45 5.57
C GLY A 120 12.69 4.23 5.62
N GLY A 121 12.65 5.43 5.01
CA GLY A 121 11.51 6.32 5.01
C GLY A 121 11.13 6.91 6.37
N TYR A 122 12.00 6.83 7.36
CA TYR A 122 11.76 7.33 8.70
C TYR A 122 12.38 8.72 8.88
N ASP A 123 11.63 9.77 8.64
CA ASP A 123 11.97 11.10 9.10
C ASP A 123 10.81 11.70 9.90
N THR A 124 10.79 11.39 11.19
CA THR A 124 9.80 11.92 12.13
C THR A 124 9.90 13.45 12.30
N GLU A 125 11.06 14.06 12.04
CA GLU A 125 11.23 15.51 12.09
C GLU A 125 10.63 16.18 10.83
N ALA A 126 10.72 15.55 9.67
CA ALA A 126 10.07 16.00 8.45
C ALA A 126 8.57 15.68 8.39
N GLY A 127 8.03 14.99 9.41
CA GLY A 127 6.65 14.52 9.41
C GLY A 127 6.39 13.40 8.41
N GLN A 128 7.44 12.68 8.02
CA GLN A 128 7.32 11.45 7.26
C GLN A 128 6.92 10.33 8.19
N CYS A 129 5.99 9.58 7.70
CA CYS A 129 5.43 8.42 8.35
C CYS A 129 6.31 7.20 8.07
N ARG A 130 5.98 6.08 8.68
CA ARG A 130 6.61 4.79 8.43
C ARG A 130 6.67 4.54 6.93
N GLY A 131 7.83 4.76 6.32
CA GLY A 131 7.97 4.78 4.88
C GLY A 131 8.40 3.44 4.30
N HIS A 132 9.54 3.41 3.71
CA HIS A 132 10.06 2.40 2.80
C HIS A 132 10.56 1.13 3.53
N LEU A 133 9.65 0.47 4.25
CA LEU A 133 9.88 -0.74 5.04
C LEU A 133 9.04 -1.90 4.50
N LEU A 134 9.52 -3.11 4.70
CA LEU A 134 8.77 -4.34 4.45
C LEU A 134 8.98 -5.35 5.58
N ASP A 135 8.04 -6.30 5.70
CA ASP A 135 8.17 -7.48 6.55
C ASP A 135 8.28 -8.73 5.71
N LEU A 136 8.95 -9.74 6.22
CA LEU A 136 9.03 -11.06 5.63
C LEU A 136 8.50 -12.10 6.61
N TYR A 137 7.52 -12.88 6.17
CA TYR A 137 6.93 -14.00 6.89
C TYR A 137 7.41 -15.31 6.28
N LEU A 138 7.96 -16.19 7.11
CA LEU A 138 8.51 -17.48 6.70
C LEU A 138 7.97 -18.60 7.58
N PRO A 139 7.55 -19.75 7.02
CA PRO A 139 7.37 -20.96 7.82
C PRO A 139 8.66 -21.30 8.57
N HIS A 140 8.59 -21.49 9.89
CA HIS A 140 9.75 -21.76 10.75
C HIS A 140 10.63 -22.92 10.25
N ASP A 141 9.99 -23.98 9.76
CA ASP A 141 10.67 -25.17 9.23
C ASP A 141 11.14 -25.04 7.77
N ALA A 142 10.98 -23.90 7.12
CA ALA A 142 11.28 -23.75 5.70
C ALA A 142 12.73 -24.09 5.36
N VAL A 143 13.66 -23.73 6.22
CA VAL A 143 15.09 -24.04 6.08
C VAL A 143 15.38 -25.52 6.37
N LEU A 144 14.58 -26.14 7.23
CA LEU A 144 14.79 -27.54 7.68
C LEU A 144 14.16 -28.57 6.75
N ARG A 145 13.15 -28.19 5.97
CA ARG A 145 12.45 -29.08 5.01
C ARG A 145 13.26 -29.39 3.75
N CYS A 146 14.58 -29.21 3.81
CA CYS A 146 15.60 -29.68 2.88
C CYS A 146 15.19 -29.74 1.40
N GLY A 147 15.61 -28.75 0.63
CA GLY A 147 15.62 -28.81 -0.84
C GLY A 147 14.38 -28.32 -1.56
N HIS A 148 13.32 -27.92 -0.85
CA HIS A 148 12.18 -27.25 -1.43
C HIS A 148 12.23 -25.76 -1.10
N THR A 149 12.52 -24.94 -2.11
CA THR A 149 12.40 -23.49 -2.02
C THR A 149 10.92 -23.11 -2.04
N LEU A 150 10.51 -22.22 -1.14
CA LEU A 150 9.13 -21.76 -1.03
C LEU A 150 8.75 -20.86 -2.22
N PRO A 151 7.55 -20.98 -2.78
CA PRO A 151 7.00 -19.94 -3.61
C PRO A 151 6.80 -18.66 -2.78
N VAL A 152 6.81 -17.51 -3.45
CA VAL A 152 6.79 -16.18 -2.82
C VAL A 152 5.50 -15.48 -3.14
N TYR A 153 4.87 -14.88 -2.14
CA TYR A 153 3.89 -13.81 -2.33
C TYR A 153 4.49 -12.47 -1.94
N ILE A 154 4.15 -11.43 -2.71
CA ILE A 154 4.41 -10.05 -2.36
C ILE A 154 3.05 -9.40 -2.15
N ASP A 155 2.81 -8.88 -0.95
CA ASP A 155 1.54 -8.29 -0.52
C ASP A 155 1.61 -6.77 -0.51
N ILE A 156 0.60 -6.13 -1.12
CA ILE A 156 0.39 -4.69 -1.16
C ILE A 156 -0.91 -4.39 -0.41
N HIS A 157 -0.82 -3.79 0.77
CA HIS A 157 -1.97 -3.54 1.62
C HIS A 157 -2.99 -2.57 1.01
N GLY A 158 -4.25 -2.70 1.42
CA GLY A 158 -5.34 -1.81 1.07
C GLY A 158 -5.39 -0.51 1.87
N GLY A 159 -6.60 0.01 2.09
CA GLY A 159 -6.83 1.22 2.90
C GLY A 159 -7.14 2.47 2.11
N GLY A 160 -7.80 2.37 0.95
CA GLY A 160 -8.26 3.52 0.16
C GLY A 160 -7.14 4.48 -0.25
N PHE A 161 -5.93 3.99 -0.41
CA PHE A 161 -4.70 4.75 -0.72
C PHE A 161 -4.24 5.72 0.37
N THR A 162 -4.96 5.86 1.50
CA THR A 162 -4.68 6.86 2.55
C THR A 162 -4.46 6.28 3.93
N TYR A 163 -4.75 5.01 4.10
CA TYR A 163 -4.75 4.30 5.37
C TYR A 163 -3.98 2.99 5.24
N GLY A 164 -3.33 2.58 6.31
CA GLY A 164 -2.66 1.30 6.42
C GLY A 164 -1.16 1.35 6.14
N TYR A 165 -0.53 0.34 6.68
CA TYR A 165 0.86 -0.07 6.46
C TYR A 165 0.91 -1.60 6.38
N LYS A 166 2.09 -2.17 6.14
CA LYS A 166 2.34 -3.61 6.08
C LYS A 166 1.73 -4.42 7.24
N GLU A 167 1.59 -3.80 8.41
CA GLU A 167 0.99 -4.44 9.59
C GLU A 167 -0.52 -4.64 9.46
N LEU A 168 -1.21 -3.89 8.60
CA LEU A 168 -2.66 -4.04 8.40
C LEU A 168 -3.02 -5.43 7.87
N ASN A 169 -2.19 -5.98 6.98
CA ASN A 169 -2.40 -7.31 6.40
C ASN A 169 -1.65 -8.43 7.14
N ARG A 170 -1.04 -8.13 8.32
CA ARG A 170 -0.22 -9.11 9.06
C ARG A 170 -0.90 -10.45 9.25
N ASN A 171 -2.16 -10.46 9.66
CA ASN A 171 -2.86 -11.70 9.94
C ASN A 171 -3.14 -12.52 8.68
N PHE A 172 -3.48 -11.87 7.57
CA PHE A 172 -3.58 -12.51 6.26
C PHE A 172 -2.23 -13.11 5.83
N ASN A 173 -1.15 -12.35 5.95
CA ASN A 173 0.19 -12.77 5.56
C ASN A 173 0.70 -13.95 6.39
N VAL A 174 0.37 -13.99 7.68
CA VAL A 174 0.63 -15.14 8.56
C VAL A 174 -0.10 -16.39 8.05
N HIS A 175 -1.40 -16.31 7.77
CA HIS A 175 -2.17 -17.45 7.26
C HIS A 175 -1.69 -17.90 5.88
N LEU A 176 -1.31 -16.95 5.02
CA LEU A 176 -0.73 -17.27 3.72
C LEU A 176 0.61 -18.00 3.88
N ALA A 177 1.47 -17.57 4.82
CA ALA A 177 2.71 -18.24 5.12
C ALA A 177 2.48 -19.65 5.71
N GLU A 178 1.47 -19.84 6.56
CA GLU A 178 1.10 -21.19 7.08
C GLU A 178 0.72 -22.17 5.96
N THR A 179 0.21 -21.66 4.83
CA THR A 179 -0.09 -22.52 3.66
C THR A 179 1.13 -22.86 2.82
N GLY A 180 2.32 -22.40 3.20
CA GLY A 180 3.60 -22.84 2.63
C GLY A 180 4.25 -21.82 1.68
N PHE A 181 4.01 -20.53 1.88
CA PHE A 181 4.64 -19.43 1.13
C PHE A 181 5.62 -18.64 2.00
N ALA A 182 6.62 -18.02 1.35
CA ALA A 182 7.28 -16.87 1.90
C ALA A 182 6.47 -15.62 1.50
N VAL A 183 6.21 -14.71 2.42
CA VAL A 183 5.38 -13.53 2.12
C VAL A 183 6.13 -12.26 2.47
N PHE A 184 6.37 -11.41 1.47
CA PHE A 184 6.87 -10.05 1.66
C PHE A 184 5.68 -9.09 1.69
N SER A 185 5.51 -8.36 2.78
CA SER A 185 4.48 -7.32 2.92
C SER A 185 5.15 -5.96 2.95
N LEU A 186 4.79 -5.07 2.05
CA LEU A 186 5.49 -3.81 1.87
C LEU A 186 4.65 -2.60 2.27
N ASN A 187 5.32 -1.55 2.74
CA ASN A 187 4.76 -0.23 2.86
C ASN A 187 4.89 0.51 1.53
N TYR A 188 3.94 1.38 1.27
CA TYR A 188 4.03 2.51 0.36
C TYR A 188 3.53 3.77 1.07
N ARG A 189 3.97 4.95 0.67
CA ARG A 189 3.51 6.20 1.30
C ARG A 189 2.03 6.43 1.02
N PRO A 190 1.19 6.56 2.05
CA PRO A 190 -0.23 6.83 1.86
C PRO A 190 -0.46 8.26 1.34
N ALA A 191 -1.56 8.50 0.63
CA ALA A 191 -2.00 9.85 0.37
C ALA A 191 -2.40 10.53 1.71
N PRO A 192 -2.16 11.82 1.90
CA PRO A 192 -1.70 12.80 0.92
C PRO A 192 -0.18 12.98 0.82
N GLN A 193 0.64 12.11 1.42
CA GLN A 193 2.10 12.23 1.39
C GLN A 193 2.64 12.09 -0.04
N THR A 194 1.96 11.32 -0.87
CA THR A 194 2.28 11.18 -2.29
C THR A 194 1.01 10.92 -3.10
N ASP A 195 1.12 11.03 -4.42
CA ASP A 195 0.11 10.70 -5.41
C ASP A 195 0.20 9.22 -5.86
N LEU A 196 -0.64 8.82 -6.80
CA LEU A 196 -0.65 7.45 -7.32
C LEU A 196 0.68 7.05 -7.96
N LYS A 197 1.35 7.97 -8.68
CA LYS A 197 2.68 7.71 -9.26
C LYS A 197 3.71 7.46 -8.18
N GLY A 198 3.70 8.26 -7.11
CA GLY A 198 4.60 8.07 -5.99
C GLY A 198 4.36 6.77 -5.25
N GLN A 199 3.10 6.33 -5.08
CA GLN A 199 2.78 5.02 -4.50
C GLN A 199 3.31 3.88 -5.38
N LEU A 200 3.11 3.96 -6.70
CA LEU A 200 3.64 2.97 -7.64
C LEU A 200 5.17 2.98 -7.68
N ALA A 201 5.80 4.15 -7.54
CA ALA A 201 7.26 4.26 -7.44
C ALA A 201 7.80 3.59 -6.17
N ASP A 202 7.11 3.73 -5.04
CA ASP A 202 7.46 3.05 -3.79
C ASP A 202 7.32 1.53 -3.93
N VAL A 203 6.21 1.05 -4.50
CA VAL A 203 6.01 -0.38 -4.80
C VAL A 203 7.13 -0.91 -5.69
N GLN A 204 7.47 -0.20 -6.78
CA GLN A 204 8.53 -0.58 -7.69
C GLN A 204 9.92 -0.60 -7.01
N ALA A 205 10.17 0.31 -6.09
CA ALA A 205 11.41 0.31 -5.29
C ALA A 205 11.49 -0.92 -4.39
N ALA A 206 10.39 -1.27 -3.71
CA ALA A 206 10.30 -2.48 -2.89
C ALA A 206 10.50 -3.74 -3.73
N LEU A 207 9.88 -3.83 -4.91
CA LEU A 207 10.02 -4.96 -5.82
C LEU A 207 11.47 -5.12 -6.31
N ARG A 208 12.16 -4.03 -6.65
CA ARG A 208 13.59 -4.09 -7.03
C ARG A 208 14.45 -4.59 -5.88
N TRP A 209 14.18 -4.14 -4.66
CA TRP A 209 14.87 -4.63 -3.47
C TRP A 209 14.61 -6.13 -3.25
N ILE A 210 13.35 -6.56 -3.27
CA ILE A 210 12.96 -7.96 -3.10
C ILE A 210 13.66 -8.82 -4.15
N LYS A 211 13.60 -8.45 -5.43
CA LYS A 211 14.28 -9.18 -6.51
C LYS A 211 15.78 -9.37 -6.24
N ALA A 212 16.45 -8.34 -5.77
CA ALA A 212 17.88 -8.39 -5.48
C ALA A 212 18.22 -9.31 -4.30
N HIS A 213 17.28 -9.55 -3.39
CA HIS A 213 17.49 -10.28 -2.14
C HIS A 213 16.75 -11.63 -2.06
N LEU A 214 16.00 -12.05 -3.10
CA LEU A 214 15.28 -13.33 -3.10
C LEU A 214 16.21 -14.51 -2.77
N THR A 215 17.43 -14.49 -3.28
CA THR A 215 18.41 -15.59 -3.06
C THR A 215 19.00 -15.62 -1.65
N ASP A 216 18.76 -14.62 -0.84
CA ASP A 216 19.20 -14.58 0.57
C ASP A 216 18.28 -15.40 1.47
N TYR A 217 17.13 -15.84 0.96
CA TYR A 217 16.09 -16.57 1.67
C TYR A 217 15.81 -17.94 1.01
N PRO A 218 15.17 -18.88 1.72
CA PRO A 218 14.86 -20.22 1.21
C PRO A 218 13.66 -20.22 0.24
N VAL A 219 13.70 -19.39 -0.81
CA VAL A 219 12.60 -19.17 -1.74
C VAL A 219 12.93 -19.56 -3.17
N ASN A 220 11.90 -19.81 -3.98
CA ASN A 220 12.02 -20.03 -5.41
C ASN A 220 11.88 -18.69 -6.15
N PRO A 221 12.96 -18.12 -6.72
CA PRO A 221 12.88 -16.83 -7.40
C PRO A 221 12.09 -16.87 -8.72
N ASN A 222 11.72 -18.07 -9.19
CA ASN A 222 10.90 -18.24 -10.39
C ASN A 222 9.41 -18.45 -10.08
N ALA A 223 9.04 -18.57 -8.82
CA ALA A 223 7.66 -18.75 -8.36
C ALA A 223 7.25 -17.58 -7.47
N VAL A 224 7.20 -16.38 -8.06
CA VAL A 224 6.83 -15.14 -7.39
C VAL A 224 5.43 -14.72 -7.82
N PHE A 225 4.58 -14.48 -6.85
CA PHE A 225 3.18 -14.06 -7.01
C PHE A 225 2.99 -12.69 -6.36
N LEU A 226 2.04 -11.92 -6.90
CA LEU A 226 1.65 -10.62 -6.36
C LEU A 226 0.23 -10.71 -5.77
N THR A 227 0.00 -10.10 -4.62
CA THR A 227 -1.34 -9.96 -4.02
C THR A 227 -1.53 -8.57 -3.46
N GLY A 228 -2.75 -8.21 -3.19
CA GLY A 228 -3.11 -6.97 -2.53
C GLY A 228 -4.62 -6.82 -2.49
N ASP A 229 -5.11 -6.08 -1.51
CA ASP A 229 -6.53 -5.93 -1.26
C ASP A 229 -7.01 -4.50 -1.52
N SER A 230 -8.24 -4.34 -1.98
CA SER A 230 -8.88 -3.02 -2.16
C SER A 230 -8.02 -2.07 -3.00
N ALA A 231 -7.53 -0.98 -2.42
CA ALA A 231 -6.55 -0.07 -3.03
C ALA A 231 -5.24 -0.81 -3.37
N GLY A 232 -4.78 -1.73 -2.52
CA GLY A 232 -3.64 -2.61 -2.80
C GLY A 232 -3.91 -3.56 -3.97
N GLY A 233 -5.16 -4.01 -4.15
CA GLY A 233 -5.59 -4.77 -5.33
C GLY A 233 -5.48 -3.93 -6.62
N ALA A 234 -5.83 -2.64 -6.56
CA ALA A 234 -5.59 -1.70 -7.66
C ALA A 234 -4.10 -1.56 -7.95
N LEU A 235 -3.27 -1.30 -6.92
CA LEU A 235 -1.82 -1.19 -7.07
C LEU A 235 -1.20 -2.49 -7.59
N THR A 236 -1.72 -3.67 -7.21
CA THR A 236 -1.34 -4.97 -7.75
C THR A 236 -1.53 -5.02 -9.26
N MET A 237 -2.72 -4.66 -9.75
CA MET A 237 -3.01 -4.70 -11.18
C MET A 237 -2.24 -3.64 -11.97
N LEU A 238 -2.04 -2.44 -11.42
CA LEU A 238 -1.22 -1.39 -12.03
C LEU A 238 0.27 -1.78 -12.05
N THR A 239 0.75 -2.45 -11.02
CA THR A 239 2.11 -3.02 -10.97
C THR A 239 2.30 -4.05 -12.08
N LEU A 240 1.35 -4.98 -12.27
CA LEU A 240 1.40 -5.93 -13.38
C LEU A 240 1.37 -5.24 -14.75
N ALA A 241 0.61 -4.14 -14.88
CA ALA A 241 0.61 -3.35 -16.10
C ALA A 241 1.99 -2.72 -16.36
N ILE A 242 2.61 -2.15 -15.35
CA ILE A 242 3.96 -1.55 -15.44
C ILE A 242 5.01 -2.60 -15.83
N GLU A 243 4.96 -3.78 -15.22
CA GLU A 243 5.93 -4.85 -15.48
C GLU A 243 5.80 -5.44 -16.91
N ASN A 244 4.59 -5.49 -17.45
CA ASN A 244 4.29 -6.21 -18.70
C ASN A 244 3.96 -5.30 -19.89
N ASN A 245 3.96 -3.97 -19.71
CA ASN A 245 3.65 -3.04 -20.77
C ASN A 245 4.44 -1.73 -20.64
N ALA A 246 5.33 -1.47 -21.62
CA ALA A 246 6.19 -0.27 -21.61
C ALA A 246 5.38 1.04 -21.72
N GLU A 247 4.21 1.05 -22.36
CA GLU A 247 3.34 2.23 -22.42
C GLU A 247 2.75 2.52 -21.03
N ALA A 248 2.37 1.47 -20.29
CA ALA A 248 1.91 1.61 -18.91
C ALA A 248 3.03 2.14 -18.01
N ALA A 249 4.23 1.55 -18.08
CA ALA A 249 5.38 2.03 -17.32
C ALA A 249 5.65 3.53 -17.56
N ALA A 250 5.65 3.95 -18.82
CA ALA A 250 5.84 5.36 -19.19
C ALA A 250 4.69 6.26 -18.69
N ALA A 251 3.42 5.82 -18.78
CA ALA A 251 2.26 6.58 -18.32
C ALA A 251 2.30 6.84 -16.81
N PHE A 252 2.79 5.87 -16.03
CA PHE A 252 2.98 6.00 -14.60
C PHE A 252 4.34 6.58 -14.18
N GLY A 253 5.20 6.94 -15.13
CA GLY A 253 6.51 7.56 -14.86
C GLY A 253 7.54 6.59 -14.28
N ILE A 254 7.44 5.31 -14.60
CA ILE A 254 8.38 4.27 -14.17
C ILE A 254 9.34 3.96 -15.32
N ASP A 255 10.54 4.49 -15.27
CA ASP A 255 11.57 4.28 -16.30
C ASP A 255 12.15 2.87 -16.24
N GLU A 256 12.29 2.31 -15.04
CA GLU A 256 12.87 0.99 -14.80
C GLU A 256 11.92 0.14 -13.93
N PRO A 257 11.03 -0.65 -14.54
CA PRO A 257 10.27 -1.68 -13.83
C PRO A 257 11.18 -2.67 -13.10
N SER A 258 10.67 -3.34 -12.08
CA SER A 258 11.46 -4.28 -11.27
C SER A 258 12.01 -5.44 -12.10
N GLY A 259 11.29 -5.81 -13.15
CA GLY A 259 11.59 -6.95 -14.01
C GLY A 259 11.43 -8.30 -13.28
N ILE A 260 10.57 -8.37 -12.26
CA ILE A 260 10.11 -9.64 -11.70
C ILE A 260 9.16 -10.28 -12.70
N GLY A 261 9.45 -11.53 -13.10
CA GLY A 261 8.52 -12.36 -13.84
C GLY A 261 7.51 -12.98 -12.87
N PHE A 262 6.31 -12.40 -12.76
CA PHE A 262 5.29 -12.95 -11.88
C PHE A 262 4.66 -14.22 -12.47
N ALA A 263 4.66 -15.31 -11.69
CA ALA A 263 4.02 -16.58 -12.05
C ALA A 263 2.48 -16.50 -11.99
N GLY A 264 1.96 -15.54 -11.25
CA GLY A 264 0.54 -15.24 -11.14
C GLY A 264 0.29 -14.09 -10.17
N ALA A 265 -0.97 -13.72 -10.00
CA ALA A 265 -1.36 -12.75 -8.98
C ALA A 265 -2.74 -13.07 -8.39
N ALA A 266 -2.97 -12.58 -7.18
CA ALA A 266 -4.20 -12.81 -6.42
C ALA A 266 -4.76 -11.50 -5.87
N PRO A 267 -5.37 -10.63 -6.72
CA PRO A 267 -6.01 -9.43 -6.24
C PRO A 267 -7.29 -9.74 -5.44
N VAL A 268 -7.45 -9.09 -4.28
CA VAL A 268 -8.56 -9.29 -3.34
C VAL A 268 -9.43 -8.05 -3.30
N CYS A 269 -10.69 -8.16 -3.67
CA CYS A 269 -11.68 -7.08 -3.59
C CYS A 269 -11.16 -5.76 -4.20
N GLY A 270 -10.46 -5.83 -5.32
CA GLY A 270 -9.69 -4.71 -5.86
C GLY A 270 -10.55 -3.62 -6.52
N ALA A 271 -10.06 -2.38 -6.46
CA ALA A 271 -10.67 -1.20 -7.09
C ALA A 271 -10.01 -0.92 -8.44
N TYR A 272 -10.48 -1.54 -9.52
CA TYR A 272 -9.80 -1.48 -10.83
C TYR A 272 -10.21 -0.31 -11.70
N SER A 273 -11.30 0.36 -11.37
CA SER A 273 -11.82 1.51 -12.13
C SER A 273 -11.43 2.84 -11.45
N SER A 274 -10.20 2.92 -10.98
CA SER A 274 -9.73 4.02 -10.11
C SER A 274 -9.66 5.39 -10.79
N ALA A 275 -9.47 5.47 -12.11
CA ALA A 275 -9.39 6.76 -12.79
C ALA A 275 -10.69 7.23 -13.45
N SER A 276 -11.64 6.36 -13.63
CA SER A 276 -12.96 6.78 -14.10
C SER A 276 -13.82 7.40 -12.99
N LEU A 277 -13.18 7.82 -11.88
CA LEU A 277 -13.87 8.53 -10.81
C LEU A 277 -14.59 9.79 -11.30
N GLU A 278 -14.09 10.45 -12.36
CA GLU A 278 -14.76 11.57 -13.00
C GLU A 278 -15.76 11.17 -14.10
N THR A 279 -15.54 10.03 -14.78
CA THR A 279 -16.25 9.67 -16.01
C THR A 279 -17.27 8.54 -15.88
N MET A 280 -17.23 7.74 -14.82
CA MET A 280 -18.26 6.72 -14.59
C MET A 280 -19.57 7.36 -14.13
N GLY A 281 -20.20 8.03 -15.05
CA GLY A 281 -21.61 8.37 -14.97
C GLY A 281 -22.41 7.11 -14.66
N SER A 282 -23.19 7.19 -13.67
CA SER A 282 -24.39 6.54 -13.18
C SER A 282 -24.97 5.26 -13.85
N GLU A 283 -24.41 4.67 -14.90
CA GLU A 283 -25.17 3.73 -15.73
C GLU A 283 -24.78 2.25 -15.65
N LEU A 284 -23.72 1.85 -14.92
CA LEU A 284 -23.20 0.49 -15.10
C LEU A 284 -22.99 -0.38 -13.85
N THR A 285 -23.36 0.03 -12.63
CA THR A 285 -23.05 -0.78 -11.45
C THR A 285 -24.29 -1.10 -10.62
N VAL A 286 -24.77 -2.30 -10.76
CA VAL A 286 -25.65 -2.95 -9.78
C VAL A 286 -24.81 -3.19 -8.51
N GLY A 287 -25.18 -2.53 -7.42
CA GLY A 287 -24.42 -2.60 -6.15
C GLY A 287 -23.53 -1.39 -5.86
N TYR A 288 -23.41 -0.44 -6.74
CA TYR A 288 -22.68 0.79 -6.55
C TYR A 288 -23.33 1.70 -5.51
N ASP A 289 -22.55 2.12 -4.50
CA ASP A 289 -22.96 3.16 -3.55
C ASP A 289 -22.38 4.52 -4.01
N PRO A 290 -23.21 5.40 -4.62
CA PRO A 290 -22.74 6.69 -5.10
C PRO A 290 -22.18 7.58 -3.98
N ASN A 291 -22.61 7.38 -2.73
CA ASN A 291 -22.11 8.16 -1.60
C ASN A 291 -20.69 7.76 -1.22
N ARG A 292 -20.34 6.48 -1.31
CA ARG A 292 -18.97 6.01 -1.04
C ARG A 292 -17.98 6.50 -2.09
N ARG A 293 -18.39 6.51 -3.35
CA ARG A 293 -17.55 7.00 -4.43
C ARG A 293 -17.25 8.51 -4.29
N THR A 294 -18.27 9.30 -4.03
CA THR A 294 -18.11 10.72 -3.76
C THR A 294 -17.16 10.95 -2.57
N GLY A 295 -17.25 10.10 -1.55
CA GLY A 295 -16.32 10.13 -0.42
C GLY A 295 -14.86 9.86 -0.83
N LEU A 296 -14.61 8.89 -1.71
CA LEU A 296 -13.26 8.58 -2.21
C LEU A 296 -12.69 9.73 -3.05
N GLU A 297 -13.47 10.30 -3.95
CA GLU A 297 -13.08 11.48 -4.73
C GLU A 297 -12.76 12.69 -3.85
N GLN A 298 -13.58 12.94 -2.84
CA GLN A 298 -13.34 14.01 -1.87
C GLN A 298 -12.05 13.79 -1.08
N MET A 299 -11.79 12.55 -0.70
CA MET A 299 -10.64 12.14 0.08
C MET A 299 -9.34 12.26 -0.71
N LEU A 300 -9.28 11.72 -1.92
CA LEU A 300 -8.06 11.67 -2.72
C LEU A 300 -7.74 13.02 -3.37
N GLY A 301 -8.76 13.75 -3.85
CA GLY A 301 -8.61 14.94 -4.66
C GLY A 301 -8.11 14.63 -6.08
N VAL A 302 -8.24 15.62 -6.96
CA VAL A 302 -7.77 15.50 -8.35
C VAL A 302 -6.25 15.34 -8.43
N GLU A 303 -5.53 15.94 -7.48
CA GLU A 303 -4.07 15.93 -7.42
C GLU A 303 -3.47 14.52 -7.25
N PHE A 304 -4.26 13.60 -6.70
CA PHE A 304 -3.83 12.20 -6.56
C PHE A 304 -3.64 11.51 -7.92
N PHE A 305 -4.39 11.95 -8.93
CA PHE A 305 -4.36 11.41 -10.28
C PHE A 305 -3.61 12.31 -11.29
N ASP A 306 -2.91 13.33 -10.82
CA ASP A 306 -2.21 14.25 -11.72
C ASP A 306 -1.16 13.55 -12.59
N GLY A 307 -1.18 13.88 -13.87
CA GLY A 307 -0.18 13.43 -14.84
C GLY A 307 -0.28 11.96 -15.23
N ILE A 308 -1.45 11.31 -15.00
CA ILE A 308 -1.71 9.93 -15.46
C ILE A 308 -2.75 9.87 -16.59
N GLU A 309 -3.05 10.99 -17.25
CA GLU A 309 -4.04 11.07 -18.31
C GLU A 309 -3.70 10.13 -19.50
N ALA A 310 -2.41 9.87 -19.72
CA ALA A 310 -1.96 8.91 -20.73
C ALA A 310 -2.32 7.45 -20.38
N ALA A 311 -2.61 7.16 -19.12
CA ALA A 311 -3.00 5.83 -18.66
C ALA A 311 -4.50 5.54 -18.89
N ASP A 312 -5.34 6.57 -19.01
CA ASP A 312 -6.78 6.44 -19.14
C ASP A 312 -7.21 6.30 -20.63
N PRO A 313 -8.18 5.44 -20.96
CA PRO A 313 -8.79 4.39 -20.14
C PRO A 313 -8.01 3.06 -20.13
N LYS A 314 -6.87 2.98 -20.80
CA LYS A 314 -6.17 1.71 -21.10
C LYS A 314 -5.77 0.92 -19.86
N PHE A 315 -5.33 1.61 -18.81
CA PHE A 315 -4.73 0.96 -17.63
C PHE A 315 -5.50 1.25 -16.36
N LEU A 316 -6.55 2.07 -16.41
CA LEU A 316 -7.28 2.55 -15.25
C LEU A 316 -8.72 2.02 -15.16
N THR A 317 -9.03 1.03 -16.00
CA THR A 317 -10.30 0.32 -15.99
C THR A 317 -10.06 -1.19 -16.03
N ALA A 318 -10.97 -1.98 -15.49
CA ALA A 318 -10.92 -3.44 -15.51
C ALA A 318 -10.81 -3.97 -16.98
N GLU A 319 -11.59 -3.42 -17.91
CA GLU A 319 -11.56 -3.80 -19.31
C GLU A 319 -10.24 -3.37 -19.99
N GLY A 320 -9.79 -2.15 -19.72
CA GLY A 320 -8.54 -1.64 -20.24
C GLY A 320 -7.34 -2.49 -19.82
N LEU A 321 -7.23 -2.81 -18.54
CA LEU A 321 -6.20 -3.71 -18.01
C LEU A 321 -6.25 -5.08 -18.67
N ALA A 322 -7.43 -5.70 -18.75
CA ALA A 322 -7.57 -7.02 -19.36
C ALA A 322 -7.13 -7.05 -20.83
N PHE A 323 -7.45 -6.04 -21.63
CA PHE A 323 -7.18 -6.06 -23.06
C PHE A 323 -5.84 -5.46 -23.48
N ASN A 324 -5.26 -4.54 -22.70
CA ASN A 324 -4.02 -3.86 -23.07
C ASN A 324 -2.78 -4.39 -22.35
N VAL A 325 -2.94 -5.26 -21.35
CA VAL A 325 -1.82 -5.82 -20.59
C VAL A 325 -1.74 -7.33 -20.82
N ASP A 326 -0.54 -7.85 -20.98
CA ASP A 326 -0.29 -9.31 -20.95
C ASP A 326 -0.16 -9.76 -19.51
N LEU A 327 -1.33 -9.99 -18.90
CA LEU A 327 -1.43 -10.35 -17.49
C LEU A 327 -1.02 -11.80 -17.26
N PRO A 328 -0.29 -12.10 -16.17
CA PRO A 328 -0.09 -13.49 -15.74
C PRO A 328 -1.42 -14.11 -15.30
N PRO A 329 -1.49 -15.43 -15.04
CA PRO A 329 -2.67 -16.05 -14.45
C PRO A 329 -3.14 -15.31 -13.19
N LEU A 330 -4.46 -15.12 -13.05
CA LEU A 330 -5.05 -14.38 -11.93
C LEU A 330 -5.96 -15.27 -11.09
N PHE A 331 -5.88 -15.12 -9.77
CA PHE A 331 -6.85 -15.65 -8.80
C PHE A 331 -7.62 -14.49 -8.18
N ILE A 332 -8.77 -14.14 -8.75
CA ILE A 332 -9.56 -12.98 -8.33
C ILE A 332 -10.43 -13.39 -7.13
N VAL A 333 -10.35 -12.62 -6.05
CA VAL A 333 -11.16 -12.81 -4.83
C VAL A 333 -12.09 -11.63 -4.65
N THR A 334 -13.38 -11.90 -4.48
CA THR A 334 -14.42 -10.94 -4.06
C THR A 334 -15.50 -11.68 -3.28
N CYS A 335 -16.57 -11.02 -2.88
CA CYS A 335 -17.74 -11.68 -2.28
C CYS A 335 -19.04 -10.94 -2.59
N GLY A 336 -20.16 -11.61 -2.40
CA GLY A 336 -21.46 -11.11 -2.83
C GLY A 336 -22.01 -9.90 -2.08
N ASP A 337 -21.38 -9.47 -1.02
CA ASP A 337 -21.71 -8.26 -0.26
C ASP A 337 -20.51 -7.27 -0.19
N ASP A 338 -19.51 -7.47 -1.03
CA ASP A 338 -18.45 -6.49 -1.26
C ASP A 338 -18.95 -5.33 -2.14
N PHE A 339 -18.72 -4.10 -1.70
CA PHE A 339 -19.10 -2.93 -2.50
C PHE A 339 -18.29 -2.75 -3.81
N LEU A 340 -17.19 -3.49 -3.96
CA LEU A 340 -16.39 -3.59 -5.18
C LEU A 340 -16.64 -4.90 -5.95
N GLU A 341 -17.63 -5.71 -5.57
CA GLU A 341 -17.94 -6.96 -6.29
C GLU A 341 -18.11 -6.71 -7.80
N ALA A 342 -18.82 -5.65 -8.18
CA ALA A 342 -19.05 -5.33 -9.59
C ALA A 342 -17.77 -5.05 -10.37
N ASP A 343 -16.79 -4.36 -9.79
CA ASP A 343 -15.47 -4.11 -10.40
C ASP A 343 -14.70 -5.42 -10.63
N ASN A 344 -14.73 -6.31 -9.63
CA ASN A 344 -14.07 -7.61 -9.71
C ASN A 344 -14.72 -8.53 -10.75
N LEU A 345 -16.05 -8.54 -10.82
CA LEU A 345 -16.80 -9.27 -11.84
C LEU A 345 -16.58 -8.69 -13.25
N ALA A 346 -16.43 -7.37 -13.38
CA ALA A 346 -16.09 -6.72 -14.65
C ALA A 346 -14.70 -7.15 -15.15
N LEU A 347 -13.71 -7.23 -14.26
CA LEU A 347 -12.37 -7.74 -14.59
C LEU A 347 -12.46 -9.21 -15.02
N ALA A 348 -13.13 -10.07 -14.27
CA ALA A 348 -13.31 -11.48 -14.62
C ALA A 348 -14.01 -11.66 -15.99
N ALA A 349 -15.06 -10.87 -16.27
CA ALA A 349 -15.77 -10.89 -17.53
C ALA A 349 -14.88 -10.44 -18.70
N ALA A 350 -14.04 -9.42 -18.51
CA ALA A 350 -13.10 -8.95 -19.52
C ALA A 350 -12.00 -10.00 -19.81
N LEU A 351 -11.46 -10.62 -18.78
CA LEU A 351 -10.47 -11.71 -18.91
C LEU A 351 -11.06 -12.92 -19.63
N ALA A 352 -12.31 -13.31 -19.31
CA ALA A 352 -13.00 -14.39 -20.01
C ALA A 352 -13.18 -14.07 -21.51
N ARG A 353 -13.52 -12.84 -21.86
CA ARG A 353 -13.63 -12.41 -23.28
C ARG A 353 -12.28 -12.42 -23.99
N LYS A 354 -11.18 -12.10 -23.28
CA LYS A 354 -9.81 -12.20 -23.81
C LYS A 354 -9.35 -13.65 -23.96
N GLY A 355 -9.94 -14.60 -23.22
CA GLY A 355 -9.46 -15.97 -23.12
C GLY A 355 -8.20 -16.09 -22.23
N ALA A 356 -8.05 -15.21 -21.25
CA ALA A 356 -6.96 -15.23 -20.30
C ALA A 356 -7.12 -16.36 -19.28
N ASP A 357 -6.02 -16.80 -18.66
CA ASP A 357 -6.05 -17.78 -17.56
C ASP A 357 -6.39 -17.06 -16.25
N PHE A 358 -7.53 -17.40 -15.66
CA PHE A 358 -7.93 -16.88 -14.35
C PHE A 358 -8.88 -17.82 -13.63
N GLU A 359 -8.89 -17.71 -12.30
CA GLU A 359 -9.91 -18.28 -11.42
C GLU A 359 -10.63 -17.14 -10.68
N LEU A 360 -11.92 -17.31 -10.40
CA LEU A 360 -12.72 -16.39 -9.60
C LEU A 360 -13.22 -17.10 -8.35
N PHE A 361 -12.99 -16.47 -7.19
CA PHE A 361 -13.57 -16.87 -5.91
C PHE A 361 -14.50 -15.77 -5.42
N ASP A 362 -15.81 -16.02 -5.52
CA ASP A 362 -16.88 -15.10 -5.20
C ASP A 362 -17.93 -15.80 -4.31
N PRO A 363 -17.63 -16.06 -3.01
CA PRO A 363 -18.56 -16.66 -2.10
C PRO A 363 -19.71 -15.71 -1.76
N LYS A 364 -20.88 -16.28 -1.55
CA LYS A 364 -22.07 -15.55 -1.04
C LYS A 364 -22.26 -15.86 0.43
N PRO A 365 -22.62 -14.88 1.27
CA PRO A 365 -22.96 -15.14 2.68
C PRO A 365 -24.07 -16.20 2.78
N ARG A 366 -23.82 -17.29 3.50
CA ARG A 366 -24.76 -18.42 3.54
C ARG A 366 -25.45 -18.57 4.89
N ARG A 367 -24.95 -17.95 5.96
CA ARG A 367 -25.36 -18.21 7.35
C ARG A 367 -25.74 -16.97 8.13
N HIS A 368 -26.45 -16.03 7.54
CA HIS A 368 -26.87 -14.78 8.17
C HIS A 368 -25.71 -13.83 8.56
N GLU A 369 -24.51 -14.10 8.13
CA GLU A 369 -23.34 -13.28 8.38
C GLU A 369 -22.99 -12.53 7.10
N THR A 370 -22.49 -11.34 7.25
CA THR A 370 -21.89 -10.62 6.15
C THR A 370 -20.43 -11.07 6.04
N LEU A 371 -19.92 -11.30 4.83
CA LEU A 371 -18.50 -11.43 4.59
C LEU A 371 -17.88 -10.03 4.58
N GLY A 372 -18.44 -9.15 3.75
CA GLY A 372 -18.03 -7.78 3.61
C GLY A 372 -16.73 -7.60 2.83
N HIS A 373 -16.39 -6.34 2.62
CA HIS A 373 -15.19 -5.94 1.90
C HIS A 373 -13.93 -6.51 2.55
N VAL A 374 -13.04 -7.11 1.74
CA VAL A 374 -11.75 -7.71 2.15
C VAL A 374 -11.87 -8.76 3.26
N PHE A 375 -12.92 -9.57 3.25
CA PHE A 375 -13.20 -10.54 4.31
C PHE A 375 -12.02 -11.47 4.63
N VAL A 376 -11.28 -11.93 3.62
CA VAL A 376 -10.14 -12.84 3.79
C VAL A 376 -8.96 -12.17 4.51
N ILE A 377 -8.83 -10.85 4.37
CA ILE A 377 -7.80 -10.05 5.08
C ILE A 377 -8.19 -9.85 6.55
N GLY A 378 -9.41 -9.35 6.76
CA GLY A 378 -9.88 -8.99 8.10
C GLY A 378 -10.31 -10.17 8.97
N MET A 379 -10.78 -11.26 8.36
CA MET A 379 -11.40 -12.41 9.04
C MET A 379 -10.93 -13.75 8.46
N PRO A 380 -9.63 -14.07 8.50
CA PRO A 380 -9.07 -15.30 7.91
C PRO A 380 -9.56 -16.59 8.56
N TRP A 381 -10.22 -16.51 9.72
CA TRP A 381 -10.80 -17.65 10.43
C TRP A 381 -12.18 -18.11 9.91
N LEU A 382 -12.81 -17.36 8.99
CA LEU A 382 -14.09 -17.75 8.40
C LEU A 382 -13.92 -18.99 7.50
N GLU A 383 -14.96 -19.83 7.41
CA GLU A 383 -14.95 -21.01 6.53
C GLU A 383 -14.65 -20.62 5.08
N GLU A 384 -15.20 -19.50 4.60
CA GLU A 384 -14.97 -18.98 3.26
C GLU A 384 -13.53 -18.49 3.08
N SER A 385 -12.93 -17.91 4.12
CA SER A 385 -11.53 -17.50 4.09
C SER A 385 -10.59 -18.69 4.05
N VAL A 386 -10.84 -19.73 4.84
CA VAL A 386 -10.07 -21.00 4.81
C VAL A 386 -10.17 -21.65 3.43
N GLU A 387 -11.36 -21.72 2.83
CA GLU A 387 -11.54 -22.19 1.45
C GLU A 387 -10.74 -21.34 0.45
N CYS A 388 -10.73 -20.02 0.63
CA CYS A 388 -9.95 -19.11 -0.20
C CYS A 388 -8.45 -19.45 -0.16
N PHE A 389 -7.87 -19.60 1.04
CA PHE A 389 -6.46 -19.97 1.21
C PHE A 389 -6.12 -21.34 0.58
N GLU A 390 -6.99 -22.32 0.71
CA GLU A 390 -6.81 -23.63 0.08
C GLU A 390 -6.80 -23.55 -1.45
N ARG A 391 -7.74 -22.78 -2.04
CA ARG A 391 -7.81 -22.56 -3.49
C ARG A 391 -6.61 -21.74 -3.98
N LEU A 392 -6.24 -20.69 -3.27
CA LEU A 392 -5.08 -19.85 -3.58
C LEU A 392 -3.80 -20.68 -3.56
N ARG A 393 -3.64 -21.52 -2.55
CA ARG A 393 -2.53 -22.48 -2.47
C ARG A 393 -2.48 -23.40 -3.69
N ARG A 394 -3.59 -24.03 -4.04
CA ARG A 394 -3.67 -24.90 -5.22
C ARG A 394 -3.32 -24.15 -6.49
N PHE A 395 -3.96 -23.00 -6.73
CA PHE A 395 -3.70 -22.13 -7.88
C PHE A 395 -2.21 -21.82 -8.04
N SER A 396 -1.54 -21.45 -6.96
CA SER A 396 -0.13 -21.07 -6.99
C SER A 396 0.81 -22.24 -7.19
N TYR A 397 0.57 -23.36 -6.47
CA TYR A 397 1.44 -24.54 -6.58
C TYR A 397 1.33 -25.27 -7.95
N GLU A 398 0.23 -25.10 -8.67
CA GLU A 398 0.10 -25.59 -10.04
C GLU A 398 0.93 -24.77 -11.06
N ARG A 399 1.44 -23.60 -10.64
CA ARG A 399 2.20 -22.62 -11.46
C ARG A 399 3.63 -22.38 -10.99
N CYS A 400 4.13 -23.18 -10.04
CA CYS A 400 5.49 -23.12 -9.50
C CYS A 400 6.50 -23.94 -10.34
#